data_6a5d1b32fc62ba48cc68f38c9e9f2f4e
#
_entry.id   6a5d1b32fc62ba48cc68f38c9e9f2f4e
#
_cell.length_a   1.000
_cell.length_b   1.000
_cell.length_c   1.000
_cell.angle_alpha   90.00
_cell.angle_beta   90.00
_cell.angle_gamma   90.00
#
_symmetry.space_group_name_H-M   'P 1'
#
loop_
_entity.id
_entity.type
_entity.pdbx_description
1 polymer ?
#
loop_
_entity_poly.entity_id
_entity_poly.type
_entity_poly.pdbx_seq_one_letter_code
_entity_poly.pdbx_strand_id
1 'polypeptide(L)'
;DFCNLSKDLLLESVPNQNKYGTLETRQWLMDGSFLFFPETPRQYFWGFWSTEQSNGNGAFANPPVLNIRFDKNHSSSGLTLHFYSPTDDWASKVKIQWYDANDGLLAVAMFTPDAVDYYCACKVENYCRIQLAFLETNRPGRYLKLAGIDYGVYLHFSGDEIIKAHVLEECDPLSAEISINTLNITLFNQEGRFSILNPEGYFDVLQHRQKLTVWEDVRRSAHDTSTTSYCMGTFYLDDWSNEDDTLADFTAIDTIGLLDGSPFDGGVYDTHVASLAAEILSGYPYTLDSVLGEERIQGYIPAGTRREALQQLAFAIGAVVDCSRGEI
;
A
#
# COMPACT_ATOMS: atom_id res chain seq x y z
N ASP A 1 -25.26 -3.76 0.11
CA ASP A 1 -24.22 -3.63 1.11
C ASP A 1 -23.42 -2.39 0.82
N PHE A 2 -22.91 -1.76 1.83
CA PHE A 2 -22.19 -0.55 1.61
C PHE A 2 -20.89 -0.51 2.44
N CYS A 3 -19.90 0.10 1.88
CA CYS A 3 -18.70 0.46 2.59
C CYS A 3 -19.04 1.69 3.43
N ASN A 4 -19.01 1.53 4.72
CA ASN A 4 -19.49 2.59 5.60
C ASN A 4 -18.37 3.41 6.20
N LEU A 5 -17.10 3.03 6.01
CA LEU A 5 -16.01 3.67 6.71
C LEU A 5 -14.84 3.93 5.78
N SER A 6 -14.53 5.19 5.58
CA SER A 6 -13.19 5.58 5.18
C SER A 6 -12.30 5.61 6.43
N LYS A 7 -11.05 5.23 6.28
CA LYS A 7 -10.05 5.38 7.35
C LYS A 7 -9.96 6.81 7.86
N ASP A 8 -10.08 7.77 6.95
CA ASP A 8 -9.91 9.19 7.21
C ASP A 8 -10.99 9.73 8.16
N LEU A 9 -12.24 9.32 7.96
CA LEU A 9 -13.34 9.72 8.83
C LEU A 9 -13.13 9.27 10.28
N LEU A 10 -12.63 8.06 10.49
CA LEU A 10 -12.41 7.51 11.83
C LEU A 10 -11.12 8.00 12.48
N LEU A 11 -10.09 8.21 11.70
CA LEU A 11 -8.76 8.52 12.21
C LEU A 11 -8.60 10.00 12.54
N GLU A 12 -9.20 10.87 11.75
CA GLU A 12 -8.97 12.31 11.85
C GLU A 12 -10.09 13.05 12.58
N SER A 13 -11.35 12.66 12.37
CA SER A 13 -12.48 13.38 12.95
C SER A 13 -12.81 13.00 14.39
N VAL A 14 -12.54 11.76 14.82
CA VAL A 14 -12.91 11.26 16.16
C VAL A 14 -11.83 10.34 16.74
N PRO A 15 -10.63 10.86 17.02
CA PRO A 15 -9.55 10.04 17.55
C PRO A 15 -9.94 9.49 18.94
N ASN A 16 -9.99 8.17 19.07
CA ASN A 16 -10.16 7.42 20.32
C ASN A 16 -11.45 7.67 21.13
N GLN A 17 -12.44 8.40 20.62
CA GLN A 17 -13.65 8.67 21.37
C GLN A 17 -14.70 7.55 21.28
N ASN A 18 -14.80 6.88 20.15
CA ASN A 18 -15.77 5.82 19.94
C ASN A 18 -15.07 4.50 19.63
N LYS A 19 -15.07 3.61 20.59
CA LYS A 19 -14.65 2.23 20.41
C LYS A 19 -15.88 1.35 20.25
N TYR A 20 -15.84 0.43 19.31
CA TYR A 20 -16.96 -0.47 19.02
C TYR A 20 -16.60 -1.90 19.40
N GLY A 21 -17.49 -2.53 20.14
CA GLY A 21 -17.46 -3.98 20.33
C GLY A 21 -18.08 -4.67 19.13
N THR A 22 -17.59 -5.84 18.78
CA THR A 22 -18.21 -6.70 17.78
C THR A 22 -19.15 -7.70 18.42
N LEU A 23 -20.23 -8.07 17.71
CA LEU A 23 -21.14 -9.17 18.11
C LEU A 23 -20.69 -10.52 17.57
N GLU A 24 -19.52 -10.60 16.98
CA GLU A 24 -18.96 -11.84 16.46
C GLU A 24 -18.69 -12.84 17.58
N THR A 25 -18.97 -14.11 17.30
CA THR A 25 -18.75 -15.19 18.26
C THR A 25 -17.28 -15.29 18.67
N ARG A 26 -17.04 -15.52 19.96
CA ARG A 26 -15.71 -15.66 20.56
C ARG A 26 -14.85 -14.40 20.56
N GLN A 27 -15.43 -13.24 20.35
CA GLN A 27 -14.73 -11.94 20.50
C GLN A 27 -14.88 -11.36 21.92
N TRP A 28 -15.77 -11.94 22.73
CA TRP A 28 -16.08 -11.51 24.09
C TRP A 28 -15.48 -12.42 25.18
N LEU A 29 -14.32 -13.00 24.91
CA LEU A 29 -13.64 -13.81 25.91
C LEU A 29 -13.02 -12.89 26.99
N MET A 30 -13.27 -13.22 28.26
CA MET A 30 -12.72 -12.47 29.40
C MET A 30 -11.28 -12.90 29.73
N ASP A 31 -10.52 -13.30 28.75
CA ASP A 31 -9.14 -13.78 28.84
C ASP A 31 -8.12 -12.74 28.36
N GLY A 32 -8.57 -11.52 28.11
CA GLY A 32 -7.73 -10.44 27.56
C GLY A 32 -7.63 -10.40 26.03
N SER A 33 -8.23 -11.35 25.32
CA SER A 33 -8.26 -11.36 23.85
C SER A 33 -9.35 -10.47 23.25
N PHE A 34 -10.11 -9.80 24.11
CA PHE A 34 -11.19 -8.90 23.69
C PHE A 34 -10.63 -7.65 23.03
N LEU A 35 -11.11 -7.37 21.80
CA LEU A 35 -10.64 -6.26 20.98
C LEU A 35 -11.74 -5.20 20.79
N PHE A 36 -11.44 -3.96 21.15
CA PHE A 36 -12.26 -2.80 20.76
C PHE A 36 -11.70 -2.14 19.50
N PHE A 37 -12.56 -1.86 18.56
CA PHE A 37 -12.20 -1.16 17.33
C PHE A 37 -12.42 0.37 17.46
N PRO A 38 -11.51 1.20 16.93
CA PRO A 38 -10.17 0.89 16.44
C PRO A 38 -9.20 0.68 17.61
N GLU A 39 -8.33 -0.33 17.50
CA GLU A 39 -7.32 -0.58 18.52
C GLU A 39 -6.20 0.46 18.45
N THR A 40 -5.72 0.70 17.24
CA THR A 40 -4.77 1.78 16.91
C THR A 40 -5.26 2.54 15.68
N PRO A 41 -5.48 3.85 15.78
CA PRO A 41 -6.12 4.61 14.71
C PRO A 41 -5.40 4.64 13.36
N ARG A 42 -4.11 4.34 13.32
CA ARG A 42 -3.31 4.42 12.07
C ARG A 42 -2.80 3.07 11.54
N GLN A 43 -3.06 1.99 12.24
CA GLN A 43 -2.44 0.70 11.95
C GLN A 43 -3.29 -0.21 11.06
N TYR A 44 -4.61 -0.06 11.05
CA TYR A 44 -5.53 -0.94 10.36
C TYR A 44 -6.51 -0.16 9.51
N PHE A 45 -6.67 -0.61 8.27
CA PHE A 45 -7.66 -0.06 7.35
C PHE A 45 -8.99 -0.80 7.56
N TRP A 46 -10.07 -0.05 7.67
CA TRP A 46 -11.38 -0.63 7.89
C TRP A 46 -12.03 -1.15 6.61
N GLY A 47 -11.80 -0.49 5.50
CA GLY A 47 -12.23 -0.96 4.20
C GLY A 47 -13.73 -1.25 4.08
N PHE A 48 -14.05 -2.37 3.42
CA PHE A 48 -15.41 -2.84 3.20
C PHE A 48 -15.80 -3.91 4.23
N TRP A 49 -16.88 -3.68 4.98
CA TRP A 49 -17.43 -4.63 5.95
C TRP A 49 -18.85 -5.02 5.55
N SER A 50 -19.22 -6.29 5.72
CA SER A 50 -20.59 -6.74 5.52
C SER A 50 -21.50 -6.24 6.63
N THR A 51 -22.79 -6.06 6.31
CA THR A 51 -23.81 -5.71 7.31
C THR A 51 -24.31 -6.91 8.09
N GLU A 52 -24.16 -8.11 7.53
CA GLU A 52 -24.59 -9.37 8.15
C GLU A 52 -23.37 -10.26 8.43
N GLN A 53 -23.52 -11.11 9.45
CA GLN A 53 -22.56 -12.16 9.75
C GLN A 53 -22.85 -13.40 8.91
N SER A 54 -21.80 -14.18 8.62
CA SER A 54 -21.95 -15.52 8.08
C SER A 54 -22.69 -16.43 9.09
N ASN A 55 -23.40 -17.42 8.59
CA ASN A 55 -24.14 -18.38 9.40
C ASN A 55 -23.21 -19.39 10.11
N GLY A 56 -23.81 -20.36 10.81
CA GLY A 56 -23.09 -21.40 11.55
C GLY A 56 -22.18 -22.31 10.71
N ASN A 57 -22.27 -22.24 9.38
CA ASN A 57 -21.40 -22.95 8.43
C ASN A 57 -20.40 -22.01 7.73
N GLY A 58 -20.36 -20.74 8.10
CA GLY A 58 -19.51 -19.75 7.46
C GLY A 58 -20.09 -19.12 6.18
N ALA A 59 -21.27 -19.54 5.73
CA ALA A 59 -21.89 -19.03 4.51
C ALA A 59 -22.79 -17.82 4.78
N PHE A 60 -22.85 -16.89 3.81
CA PHE A 60 -23.79 -15.79 3.85
C PHE A 60 -25.13 -16.19 3.20
N ALA A 61 -26.24 -15.86 3.87
CA ALA A 61 -27.57 -16.03 3.28
C ALA A 61 -27.77 -15.06 2.11
N ASN A 62 -27.31 -13.81 2.29
CA ASN A 62 -27.21 -12.79 1.27
C ASN A 62 -25.76 -12.40 1.12
N PRO A 63 -25.03 -12.94 0.13
CA PRO A 63 -23.62 -12.64 -0.05
C PRO A 63 -23.36 -11.13 -0.19
N PRO A 64 -22.45 -10.56 0.61
CA PRO A 64 -22.03 -9.16 0.43
C PRO A 64 -21.41 -8.98 -0.94
N VAL A 65 -21.76 -7.86 -1.61
CA VAL A 65 -21.29 -7.57 -2.96
C VAL A 65 -20.62 -6.19 -2.98
N LEU A 66 -19.38 -6.15 -3.42
CA LEU A 66 -18.64 -4.92 -3.69
C LEU A 66 -18.59 -4.70 -5.20
N ASN A 67 -19.02 -3.53 -5.65
CA ASN A 67 -18.90 -3.09 -7.03
C ASN A 67 -17.91 -1.94 -7.11
N ILE A 68 -16.91 -2.08 -7.97
CA ILE A 68 -15.90 -1.07 -8.24
C ILE A 68 -16.00 -0.68 -9.70
N ARG A 69 -16.18 0.60 -9.97
CA ARG A 69 -16.23 1.15 -11.34
C ARG A 69 -15.09 2.13 -11.51
N PHE A 70 -14.42 2.05 -12.63
CA PHE A 70 -13.30 2.89 -13.02
C PHE A 70 -13.73 3.89 -14.10
N ASP A 71 -13.08 5.05 -14.11
CA ASP A 71 -13.31 6.08 -15.13
C ASP A 71 -12.67 5.73 -16.48
N LYS A 72 -11.71 4.81 -16.47
CA LYS A 72 -10.96 4.35 -17.64
C LYS A 72 -10.91 2.83 -17.67
N ASN A 73 -10.61 2.26 -18.84
CA ASN A 73 -10.35 0.84 -18.98
C ASN A 73 -9.04 0.47 -18.26
N HIS A 74 -9.08 -0.62 -17.55
CA HIS A 74 -7.97 -1.23 -16.86
C HIS A 74 -7.68 -2.62 -17.40
N SER A 75 -6.45 -3.08 -17.19
CA SER A 75 -6.02 -4.46 -17.44
C SER A 75 -5.15 -4.92 -16.30
N SER A 76 -5.35 -6.12 -15.82
CA SER A 76 -4.52 -6.69 -14.74
C SER A 76 -4.35 -8.19 -14.91
N SER A 77 -3.24 -8.71 -14.40
CA SER A 77 -2.97 -10.15 -14.33
C SER A 77 -3.78 -10.86 -13.25
N GLY A 78 -4.37 -10.09 -12.33
CA GLY A 78 -5.19 -10.57 -11.24
C GLY A 78 -5.52 -9.46 -10.26
N LEU A 79 -6.04 -9.84 -9.11
CA LEU A 79 -6.35 -8.95 -7.98
C LEU A 79 -5.80 -9.56 -6.71
N THR A 80 -5.17 -8.78 -5.85
CA THR A 80 -4.84 -9.20 -4.49
C THR A 80 -5.87 -8.65 -3.53
N LEU A 81 -6.49 -9.52 -2.75
CA LEU A 81 -7.46 -9.17 -1.72
C LEU A 81 -6.74 -9.14 -0.38
N HIS A 82 -6.83 -8.02 0.33
CA HIS A 82 -6.33 -7.85 1.69
C HIS A 82 -7.50 -7.89 2.66
N PHE A 83 -7.59 -8.95 3.41
CA PHE A 83 -8.58 -9.09 4.47
C PHE A 83 -8.06 -8.52 5.80
N TYR A 84 -8.88 -8.58 6.84
CA TYR A 84 -8.56 -7.95 8.11
C TYR A 84 -7.62 -8.81 8.96
N SER A 85 -6.34 -8.52 8.92
CA SER A 85 -5.27 -9.27 9.62
C SER A 85 -5.39 -9.34 11.14
N PRO A 86 -5.87 -8.28 11.87
CA PRO A 86 -5.87 -8.33 13.34
C PRO A 86 -6.72 -9.45 13.93
N THR A 87 -7.75 -9.91 13.23
CA THR A 87 -8.61 -11.01 13.69
C THR A 87 -8.46 -12.27 12.86
N ASP A 88 -7.56 -12.27 11.87
CA ASP A 88 -7.32 -13.42 11.02
C ASP A 88 -8.61 -13.92 10.33
N ASP A 89 -9.43 -12.95 9.89
CA ASP A 89 -10.70 -13.22 9.22
C ASP A 89 -10.57 -12.92 7.73
N TRP A 90 -10.90 -13.89 6.88
CA TRP A 90 -10.96 -13.73 5.42
C TRP A 90 -12.20 -14.41 4.83
N ALA A 91 -12.52 -14.05 3.59
CA ALA A 91 -13.51 -14.81 2.84
C ALA A 91 -12.88 -16.10 2.32
N SER A 92 -13.41 -17.24 2.68
CA SER A 92 -12.94 -18.54 2.18
C SER A 92 -13.47 -18.88 0.79
N LYS A 93 -14.42 -18.09 0.27
CA LYS A 93 -14.95 -18.26 -1.09
C LYS A 93 -15.45 -16.95 -1.65
N VAL A 94 -14.88 -16.57 -2.80
CA VAL A 94 -15.17 -15.30 -3.49
C VAL A 94 -15.45 -15.56 -4.96
N LYS A 95 -16.50 -14.92 -5.49
CA LYS A 95 -16.79 -14.87 -6.91
C LYS A 95 -16.44 -13.47 -7.43
N ILE A 96 -15.63 -13.40 -8.46
CA ILE A 96 -15.25 -12.13 -9.10
C ILE A 96 -15.74 -12.12 -10.55
N GLN A 97 -16.30 -11.00 -10.97
CA GLN A 97 -16.79 -10.76 -12.33
C GLN A 97 -16.24 -9.44 -12.84
N TRP A 98 -15.72 -9.46 -14.05
CA TRP A 98 -15.17 -8.28 -14.74
C TRP A 98 -16.06 -7.90 -15.90
N TYR A 99 -16.27 -6.61 -16.10
CA TYR A 99 -17.15 -6.07 -17.10
C TYR A 99 -16.47 -4.96 -17.88
N ASP A 100 -16.79 -4.83 -19.14
CA ASP A 100 -16.35 -3.72 -20.00
C ASP A 100 -17.07 -2.39 -19.66
N ALA A 101 -16.76 -1.34 -20.41
CA ALA A 101 -17.35 -0.02 -20.24
C ALA A 101 -18.88 0.02 -20.52
N ASN A 102 -19.40 -0.96 -21.26
CA ASN A 102 -20.80 -1.10 -21.59
C ASN A 102 -21.56 -2.10 -20.70
N ASP A 103 -20.94 -2.50 -19.58
CA ASP A 103 -21.42 -3.54 -18.67
C ASP A 103 -21.53 -4.95 -19.30
N GLY A 104 -20.82 -5.19 -20.41
CA GLY A 104 -20.64 -6.52 -20.99
C GLY A 104 -19.70 -7.37 -20.10
N LEU A 105 -20.12 -8.61 -19.81
CA LEU A 105 -19.32 -9.52 -18.98
C LEU A 105 -18.10 -10.01 -19.74
N LEU A 106 -16.91 -9.74 -19.24
CA LEU A 106 -15.62 -10.17 -19.82
C LEU A 106 -15.13 -11.50 -19.23
N ALA A 107 -15.20 -11.65 -17.91
CA ALA A 107 -14.74 -12.83 -17.22
C ALA A 107 -15.49 -13.07 -15.92
N VAL A 108 -15.51 -14.34 -15.48
CA VAL A 108 -16.02 -14.79 -14.17
C VAL A 108 -15.04 -15.81 -13.62
N ALA A 109 -14.63 -15.63 -12.38
CA ALA A 109 -13.79 -16.61 -11.68
C ALA A 109 -14.26 -16.82 -10.24
N MET A 110 -13.99 -18.03 -9.74
CA MET A 110 -14.22 -18.40 -8.33
C MET A 110 -12.89 -18.65 -7.67
N PHE A 111 -12.71 -18.07 -6.50
CA PHE A 111 -11.49 -18.21 -5.70
C PHE A 111 -11.81 -18.73 -4.31
N THR A 112 -10.84 -19.42 -3.73
CA THR A 112 -10.91 -20.00 -2.38
C THR A 112 -9.72 -19.51 -1.54
N PRO A 113 -9.77 -18.24 -1.08
CA PRO A 113 -8.69 -17.72 -0.25
C PRO A 113 -8.45 -18.58 1.00
N ASP A 114 -7.19 -18.75 1.35
CA ASP A 114 -6.69 -19.51 2.48
C ASP A 114 -5.87 -18.68 3.47
N ALA A 115 -5.69 -17.39 3.16
CA ALA A 115 -4.96 -16.43 3.98
C ALA A 115 -5.61 -15.03 3.92
N VAL A 116 -5.14 -14.13 4.80
CA VAL A 116 -5.59 -12.72 4.85
C VAL A 116 -5.17 -11.92 3.62
N ASP A 117 -4.04 -12.28 3.02
CA ASP A 117 -3.60 -11.74 1.74
C ASP A 117 -3.68 -12.84 0.70
N TYR A 118 -4.48 -12.64 -0.33
CA TYR A 118 -4.72 -13.67 -1.32
C TYR A 118 -4.73 -13.12 -2.74
N TYR A 119 -3.91 -13.71 -3.60
CA TYR A 119 -3.85 -13.35 -5.01
C TYR A 119 -4.85 -14.15 -5.85
N CYS A 120 -5.80 -13.45 -6.43
CA CYS A 120 -6.78 -13.98 -7.36
C CYS A 120 -6.23 -13.94 -8.79
N ALA A 121 -5.53 -14.98 -9.22
CA ALA A 121 -4.93 -15.05 -10.55
C ALA A 121 -6.00 -15.15 -11.64
N CYS A 122 -6.23 -14.08 -12.37
CA CYS A 122 -7.13 -14.04 -13.53
C CYS A 122 -6.77 -12.83 -14.41
N LYS A 123 -6.07 -13.07 -15.48
CA LYS A 123 -5.72 -12.01 -16.44
C LYS A 123 -6.97 -11.56 -17.19
N VAL A 124 -7.32 -10.29 -17.06
CA VAL A 124 -8.44 -9.66 -17.77
C VAL A 124 -7.98 -8.32 -18.34
N GLU A 125 -8.32 -8.07 -19.57
CA GLU A 125 -7.95 -6.86 -20.29
C GLU A 125 -9.18 -5.99 -20.55
N ASN A 126 -8.98 -4.66 -20.56
CA ASN A 126 -9.99 -3.66 -20.94
C ASN A 126 -11.29 -3.69 -20.09
N TYR A 127 -11.21 -4.04 -18.83
CA TYR A 127 -12.36 -3.94 -17.93
C TYR A 127 -12.52 -2.52 -17.37
N CYS A 128 -13.76 -2.14 -17.10
CA CYS A 128 -14.12 -0.86 -16.49
C CYS A 128 -14.90 -1.03 -15.18
N ARG A 129 -15.37 -2.24 -14.89
CA ARG A 129 -16.06 -2.56 -13.63
C ARG A 129 -15.70 -3.95 -13.14
N ILE A 130 -15.54 -4.07 -11.83
CA ILE A 130 -15.36 -5.35 -11.14
C ILE A 130 -16.47 -5.51 -10.11
N GLN A 131 -17.01 -6.71 -10.01
CA GLN A 131 -17.94 -7.09 -8.96
C GLN A 131 -17.38 -8.28 -8.19
N LEU A 132 -17.25 -8.10 -6.88
CA LEU A 132 -16.83 -9.13 -5.96
C LEU A 132 -18.04 -9.55 -5.11
N ALA A 133 -18.38 -10.83 -5.12
CA ALA A 133 -19.40 -11.42 -4.23
C ALA A 133 -18.72 -12.38 -3.28
N PHE A 134 -18.83 -12.12 -1.99
CA PHE A 134 -18.21 -12.92 -0.93
C PHE A 134 -19.21 -13.93 -0.40
N LEU A 135 -18.94 -15.20 -0.60
CA LEU A 135 -19.91 -16.27 -0.37
C LEU A 135 -19.79 -16.90 1.03
N GLU A 136 -18.56 -17.07 1.48
CA GLU A 136 -18.24 -17.76 2.73
C GLU A 136 -17.08 -17.06 3.45
N THR A 137 -17.04 -17.18 4.78
CA THR A 137 -15.93 -16.76 5.64
C THR A 137 -15.17 -17.98 6.16
N ASN A 138 -13.89 -17.83 6.50
CA ASN A 138 -13.02 -18.87 7.03
C ASN A 138 -13.52 -19.45 8.38
N ARG A 139 -14.30 -18.68 9.11
CA ARG A 139 -14.91 -19.08 10.39
C ARG A 139 -16.37 -18.68 10.43
N PRO A 140 -17.24 -19.48 11.07
CA PRO A 140 -18.66 -19.16 11.18
C PRO A 140 -18.91 -17.94 12.10
N GLY A 141 -20.00 -17.23 11.83
CA GLY A 141 -20.44 -16.10 12.63
C GLY A 141 -19.50 -14.88 12.53
N ARG A 142 -18.86 -14.68 11.37
CA ARG A 142 -17.96 -13.56 11.11
C ARG A 142 -18.57 -12.58 10.13
N TYR A 143 -18.28 -11.31 10.34
CA TYR A 143 -18.45 -10.31 9.28
C TYR A 143 -17.37 -10.51 8.22
N LEU A 144 -17.70 -10.24 6.96
CA LEU A 144 -16.68 -10.02 5.97
C LEU A 144 -15.97 -8.71 6.29
N LYS A 145 -14.65 -8.73 6.24
CA LYS A 145 -13.79 -7.57 6.47
C LYS A 145 -12.73 -7.56 5.38
N LEU A 146 -12.91 -6.71 4.37
CA LEU A 146 -11.96 -6.51 3.30
C LEU A 146 -11.26 -5.16 3.52
N ALA A 147 -9.99 -5.18 3.85
CA ALA A 147 -9.19 -3.99 4.14
C ALA A 147 -8.75 -3.24 2.89
N GLY A 148 -8.44 -3.98 1.81
CA GLY A 148 -7.97 -3.38 0.57
C GLY A 148 -8.00 -4.34 -0.61
N ILE A 149 -7.76 -3.79 -1.81
CA ILE A 149 -7.58 -4.55 -3.05
C ILE A 149 -6.45 -3.90 -3.83
N ASP A 150 -5.45 -4.72 -4.22
CA ASP A 150 -4.44 -4.34 -5.18
C ASP A 150 -4.76 -4.94 -6.56
N TYR A 151 -4.52 -4.15 -7.58
CA TYR A 151 -4.79 -4.55 -8.97
C TYR A 151 -3.50 -5.08 -9.60
N GLY A 152 -3.22 -6.35 -9.36
CA GLY A 152 -2.02 -7.03 -9.84
C GLY A 152 -1.51 -8.08 -8.86
N VAL A 153 -0.25 -8.44 -9.01
CA VAL A 153 0.45 -9.36 -8.12
C VAL A 153 0.94 -8.58 -6.89
N TYR A 154 0.59 -9.07 -5.72
CA TYR A 154 1.20 -8.66 -4.45
C TYR A 154 2.17 -9.75 -4.02
N LEU A 155 3.42 -9.39 -3.80
CA LEU A 155 4.45 -10.31 -3.34
C LEU A 155 4.87 -9.88 -1.93
N HIS A 156 4.85 -10.83 -1.00
CA HIS A 156 5.35 -10.66 0.35
C HIS A 156 6.53 -11.58 0.56
N PHE A 157 7.65 -11.03 1.01
CA PHE A 157 8.88 -11.77 1.30
C PHE A 157 9.23 -11.64 2.76
N SER A 158 9.58 -12.75 3.40
CA SER A 158 9.97 -12.75 4.81
C SER A 158 10.93 -13.88 5.13
N GLY A 159 11.61 -13.79 6.28
CA GLY A 159 12.45 -14.86 6.79
C GLY A 159 13.55 -15.28 5.81
N ASP A 160 13.60 -16.58 5.49
CA ASP A 160 14.65 -17.18 4.67
C ASP A 160 14.59 -16.79 3.18
N GLU A 161 13.53 -16.15 2.73
CA GLU A 161 13.44 -15.64 1.36
C GLU A 161 14.28 -14.39 1.14
N ILE A 162 14.56 -13.63 2.21
CA ILE A 162 15.37 -12.41 2.17
C ILE A 162 16.81 -12.78 2.55
N ILE A 163 17.69 -12.83 1.57
CA ILE A 163 19.11 -13.12 1.80
C ILE A 163 19.82 -11.91 2.37
N LYS A 164 19.49 -10.72 1.85
CA LYS A 164 20.06 -9.45 2.29
C LYS A 164 19.05 -8.33 2.05
N ALA A 165 18.94 -7.43 3.01
CA ALA A 165 18.24 -6.16 2.84
C ALA A 165 19.10 -5.03 3.42
N HIS A 166 19.21 -3.93 2.70
CA HIS A 166 19.96 -2.75 3.10
C HIS A 166 19.17 -1.51 2.73
N VAL A 167 18.76 -0.77 3.74
CA VAL A 167 18.16 0.57 3.59
C VAL A 167 19.25 1.59 3.90
N LEU A 168 19.45 2.55 2.99
CA LEU A 168 20.31 3.70 3.18
C LEU A 168 19.42 4.94 3.24
N GLU A 169 19.38 5.58 4.40
CA GLU A 169 18.73 6.87 4.61
C GLU A 169 19.80 7.91 4.89
N GLU A 170 19.82 8.98 4.13
CA GLU A 170 20.79 10.05 4.25
C GLU A 170 20.08 11.40 4.35
N CYS A 171 20.56 12.24 5.25
CA CYS A 171 20.15 13.62 5.38
C CYS A 171 21.38 14.48 5.56
N ASP A 172 21.59 15.43 4.66
CA ASP A 172 22.67 16.42 4.79
C ASP A 172 22.10 17.81 5.11
N PRO A 173 22.12 18.22 6.39
CA PRO A 173 21.57 19.52 6.78
C PRO A 173 22.51 20.70 6.41
N LEU A 174 23.71 20.43 5.92
CA LEU A 174 24.72 21.45 5.61
C LEU A 174 24.84 21.73 4.12
N SER A 175 24.60 20.72 3.28
CA SER A 175 24.56 20.93 1.84
C SER A 175 23.15 21.32 1.40
N ALA A 176 23.06 21.97 0.26
CA ALA A 176 21.77 22.27 -0.33
C ALA A 176 21.18 21.06 -1.08
N GLU A 177 21.83 19.89 -1.03
CA GLU A 177 21.39 18.71 -1.78
C GLU A 177 20.36 17.90 -0.98
N ILE A 178 19.30 17.48 -1.67
CA ILE A 178 18.33 16.54 -1.11
C ILE A 178 18.76 15.14 -1.51
N SER A 179 19.11 14.31 -0.53
CA SER A 179 19.53 12.93 -0.72
C SER A 179 18.39 12.06 -1.22
N ILE A 180 18.72 11.02 -1.98
CA ILE A 180 17.79 9.96 -2.40
C ILE A 180 18.09 8.75 -1.52
N ASN A 181 17.10 8.33 -0.74
CA ASN A 181 17.22 7.11 0.04
C ASN A 181 17.06 5.89 -0.85
N THR A 182 17.81 4.84 -0.58
CA THR A 182 17.85 3.64 -1.40
C THR A 182 17.58 2.39 -0.59
N LEU A 183 16.94 1.43 -1.24
CA LEU A 183 16.73 0.08 -0.74
C LEU A 183 17.38 -0.91 -1.71
N ASN A 184 18.28 -1.74 -1.19
CA ASN A 184 18.88 -2.85 -1.92
C ASN A 184 18.47 -4.17 -1.26
N ILE A 185 17.81 -5.05 -2.01
CA ILE A 185 17.35 -6.35 -1.52
C ILE A 185 17.86 -7.44 -2.43
N THR A 186 18.39 -8.50 -1.84
CA THR A 186 18.68 -9.77 -2.51
C THR A 186 17.69 -10.81 -1.99
N LEU A 187 16.90 -11.38 -2.89
CA LEU A 187 15.95 -12.43 -2.61
C LEU A 187 16.44 -13.79 -3.09
N PHE A 188 16.02 -14.83 -2.38
CA PHE A 188 16.17 -16.19 -2.87
C PHE A 188 15.20 -16.43 -4.04
N ASN A 189 15.77 -16.68 -5.22
CA ASN A 189 15.02 -16.88 -6.46
C ASN A 189 14.61 -18.34 -6.63
N GLN A 190 13.74 -18.82 -5.73
CA GLN A 190 13.26 -20.20 -5.77
C GLN A 190 12.60 -20.51 -7.11
N GLU A 191 13.01 -21.60 -7.75
CA GLU A 191 12.47 -22.06 -9.03
C GLU A 191 12.61 -21.04 -10.19
N GLY A 192 13.50 -20.06 -10.06
CA GLY A 192 13.71 -19.04 -11.09
C GLY A 192 12.50 -18.12 -11.29
N ARG A 193 11.72 -17.87 -10.24
CA ARG A 193 10.47 -17.07 -10.35
C ARG A 193 10.66 -15.64 -10.86
N PHE A 194 11.88 -15.11 -10.77
CA PHE A 194 12.24 -13.79 -11.34
C PHE A 194 13.07 -13.93 -12.63
N SER A 195 13.29 -15.13 -13.13
CA SER A 195 14.05 -15.35 -14.37
C SER A 195 13.19 -15.05 -15.60
N ILE A 196 13.76 -14.34 -16.57
CA ILE A 196 13.15 -14.11 -17.89
C ILE A 196 12.84 -15.41 -18.63
N LEU A 197 13.54 -16.49 -18.29
CA LEU A 197 13.35 -17.80 -18.91
C LEU A 197 12.19 -18.60 -18.32
N ASN A 198 11.62 -18.15 -17.20
CA ASN A 198 10.48 -18.81 -16.56
C ASN A 198 9.16 -18.15 -16.99
N PRO A 199 8.38 -18.75 -17.89
CA PRO A 199 7.14 -18.16 -18.39
C PRO A 199 6.01 -18.10 -17.33
N GLU A 200 6.14 -18.85 -16.24
CA GLU A 200 5.20 -18.84 -15.11
C GLU A 200 5.71 -17.99 -13.94
N GLY A 201 6.87 -17.36 -14.11
CA GLY A 201 7.47 -16.48 -13.11
C GLY A 201 6.88 -15.09 -13.08
N TYR A 202 7.50 -14.24 -12.27
CA TYR A 202 7.05 -12.84 -12.06
C TYR A 202 7.82 -11.84 -12.93
N PHE A 203 8.75 -12.26 -13.77
CA PHE A 203 9.56 -11.33 -14.57
C PHE A 203 8.71 -10.38 -15.42
N ASP A 204 7.68 -10.90 -16.07
CA ASP A 204 6.81 -10.11 -16.96
C ASP A 204 5.90 -9.12 -16.21
N VAL A 205 5.77 -9.23 -14.88
CA VAL A 205 4.99 -8.33 -14.05
C VAL A 205 5.85 -7.31 -13.30
N LEU A 206 7.18 -7.45 -13.36
CA LEU A 206 8.09 -6.45 -12.81
C LEU A 206 8.09 -5.19 -13.68
N GLN A 207 7.93 -4.06 -13.04
CA GLN A 207 7.91 -2.76 -13.70
C GLN A 207 8.68 -1.74 -12.87
N HIS A 208 9.36 -0.82 -13.55
CA HIS A 208 9.91 0.34 -12.87
C HIS A 208 8.84 1.10 -12.11
N ARG A 209 9.18 1.63 -10.96
CA ARG A 209 8.30 2.39 -10.06
C ARG A 209 7.20 1.57 -9.37
N GLN A 210 7.31 0.25 -9.39
CA GLN A 210 6.48 -0.57 -8.48
C GLN A 210 6.81 -0.24 -7.03
N LYS A 211 5.76 -0.10 -6.23
CA LYS A 211 5.88 0.24 -4.81
C LYS A 211 6.37 -0.96 -4.01
N LEU A 212 7.40 -0.74 -3.18
CA LEU A 212 7.90 -1.67 -2.17
C LEU A 212 7.74 -1.02 -0.80
N THR A 213 7.20 -1.75 0.16
CA THR A 213 7.13 -1.30 1.55
C THR A 213 7.95 -2.25 2.41
N VAL A 214 8.87 -1.69 3.18
CA VAL A 214 9.78 -2.44 4.05
C VAL A 214 9.29 -2.35 5.48
N TRP A 215 9.22 -3.49 6.13
CA TRP A 215 8.83 -3.61 7.53
C TRP A 215 9.93 -4.33 8.32
N GLU A 216 10.18 -3.88 9.51
CA GLU A 216 11.06 -4.55 10.46
C GLU A 216 10.24 -5.09 11.64
N ASP A 217 10.34 -6.39 11.86
CA ASP A 217 9.67 -7.07 12.96
C ASP A 217 10.62 -7.21 14.15
N VAL A 218 10.35 -6.48 15.21
CA VAL A 218 11.17 -6.45 16.41
C VAL A 218 10.52 -7.25 17.53
N ARG A 219 11.27 -8.17 18.14
CA ARG A 219 10.90 -8.87 19.37
C ARG A 219 11.56 -8.19 20.56
N ARG A 220 10.80 -7.95 21.62
CA ARG A 220 11.33 -7.31 22.83
C ARG A 220 12.31 -8.20 23.60
N SER A 221 12.17 -9.51 23.49
CA SER A 221 13.09 -10.48 24.07
C SER A 221 13.07 -11.80 23.30
N ALA A 222 14.09 -12.65 23.50
CA ALA A 222 14.15 -13.98 22.89
C ALA A 222 13.02 -14.94 23.34
N HIS A 223 12.36 -14.62 24.45
CA HIS A 223 11.25 -15.42 25.00
C HIS A 223 9.86 -14.84 24.66
N ASP A 224 9.82 -13.66 24.06
CA ASP A 224 8.58 -13.05 23.62
C ASP A 224 8.20 -13.60 22.24
N THR A 225 6.99 -14.13 22.15
CA THR A 225 6.43 -14.61 20.86
C THR A 225 5.75 -13.50 20.08
N SER A 226 5.50 -12.35 20.71
CA SER A 226 4.92 -11.19 20.05
C SER A 226 6.00 -10.37 19.32
N THR A 227 5.70 -9.97 18.11
CA THR A 227 6.50 -9.03 17.33
C THR A 227 5.79 -7.69 17.25
N THR A 228 6.57 -6.62 17.17
CA THR A 228 6.07 -5.28 16.83
C THR A 228 6.67 -4.90 15.49
N SER A 229 5.82 -4.67 14.49
CA SER A 229 6.25 -4.30 13.14
C SER A 229 6.41 -2.78 13.03
N TYR A 230 7.53 -2.35 12.51
CA TYR A 230 7.83 -0.94 12.22
C TYR A 230 7.99 -0.77 10.72
N CYS A 231 7.27 0.18 10.13
CA CYS A 231 7.48 0.55 8.74
C CYS A 231 8.82 1.28 8.61
N MET A 232 9.74 0.69 7.84
CA MET A 232 11.06 1.25 7.58
C MET A 232 11.07 2.18 6.37
N GLY A 233 10.06 2.12 5.54
CA GLY A 233 9.90 3.04 4.42
C GLY A 233 9.10 2.48 3.26
N THR A 234 8.78 3.40 2.36
CA THR A 234 8.20 3.11 1.05
C THR A 234 9.21 3.49 -0.02
N PHE A 235 9.51 2.54 -0.88
CA PHE A 235 10.44 2.68 -1.99
C PHE A 235 9.76 2.31 -3.29
N TYR A 236 10.39 2.64 -4.39
CA TYR A 236 9.90 2.36 -5.75
C TYR A 236 10.98 1.64 -6.55
N LEU A 237 10.64 0.52 -7.13
CA LEU A 237 11.57 -0.30 -7.90
C LEU A 237 12.22 0.50 -9.02
N ASP A 238 13.54 0.57 -8.99
CA ASP A 238 14.34 1.28 -9.99
C ASP A 238 15.02 0.31 -10.94
N ASP A 239 15.64 -0.76 -10.41
CA ASP A 239 16.33 -1.75 -11.21
C ASP A 239 16.26 -3.14 -10.55
N TRP A 240 16.40 -4.17 -11.36
CA TRP A 240 16.53 -5.54 -10.89
C TRP A 240 17.44 -6.35 -11.79
N SER A 241 18.15 -7.28 -11.18
CA SER A 241 19.04 -8.20 -11.89
C SER A 241 18.91 -9.62 -11.35
N ASN A 242 19.24 -10.57 -12.18
CA ASN A 242 19.23 -11.99 -11.88
C ASN A 242 20.49 -12.59 -12.47
N GLU A 243 21.62 -12.46 -11.73
CA GLU A 243 22.93 -12.91 -12.21
C GLU A 243 23.07 -14.44 -12.21
N ASP A 244 22.33 -15.11 -11.32
CA ASP A 244 22.23 -16.55 -11.28
C ASP A 244 20.77 -17.00 -11.03
N ASP A 245 20.50 -18.28 -11.28
CA ASP A 245 19.14 -18.83 -11.14
C ASP A 245 18.66 -18.92 -9.68
N THR A 246 19.53 -18.61 -8.70
CA THR A 246 19.25 -18.78 -7.28
C THR A 246 18.98 -17.46 -6.54
N LEU A 247 19.47 -16.34 -7.06
CA LEU A 247 19.34 -15.03 -6.44
C LEU A 247 18.74 -14.02 -7.40
N ALA A 248 17.98 -13.09 -6.84
CA ALA A 248 17.47 -11.93 -7.56
C ALA A 248 17.74 -10.67 -6.72
N ASP A 249 18.40 -9.71 -7.34
CA ASP A 249 18.75 -8.43 -6.73
C ASP A 249 17.80 -7.34 -7.19
N PHE A 250 17.33 -6.53 -6.27
CA PHE A 250 16.42 -5.43 -6.51
C PHE A 250 17.00 -4.16 -5.90
N THR A 251 16.99 -3.09 -6.67
CA THR A 251 17.33 -1.74 -6.24
C THR A 251 16.07 -0.88 -6.32
N ALA A 252 15.78 -0.15 -5.26
CA ALA A 252 14.64 0.76 -5.21
C ALA A 252 15.04 2.10 -4.58
N ILE A 253 14.34 3.15 -4.96
CA ILE A 253 14.55 4.54 -4.55
C ILE A 253 13.30 5.07 -3.86
N ASP A 254 13.47 6.07 -3.01
CA ASP A 254 12.36 6.75 -2.33
C ASP A 254 11.58 7.71 -3.26
N THR A 255 10.65 8.45 -2.70
CA THR A 255 9.85 9.44 -3.44
C THR A 255 10.71 10.58 -4.00
N ILE A 256 11.82 10.95 -3.36
CA ILE A 256 12.75 11.97 -3.87
C ILE A 256 13.39 11.51 -5.18
N GLY A 257 13.73 10.22 -5.29
CA GLY A 257 14.22 9.66 -6.55
C GLY A 257 13.19 9.72 -7.68
N LEU A 258 11.90 9.58 -7.37
CA LEU A 258 10.83 9.78 -8.38
C LEU A 258 10.73 11.25 -8.82
N LEU A 259 10.95 12.21 -7.91
CA LEU A 259 10.95 13.63 -8.22
C LEU A 259 12.12 14.00 -9.13
N ASP A 260 13.26 13.32 -9.01
CA ASP A 260 14.43 13.51 -9.87
C ASP A 260 14.14 13.16 -11.34
N GLY A 261 13.30 12.14 -11.56
CA GLY A 261 12.81 11.75 -12.89
C GLY A 261 11.60 12.55 -13.40
N SER A 262 11.08 13.52 -12.64
CA SER A 262 9.85 14.24 -12.96
C SER A 262 10.16 15.68 -13.38
N PRO A 263 9.74 16.15 -14.58
CA PRO A 263 10.02 17.49 -15.05
C PRO A 263 9.24 18.56 -14.28
N PHE A 264 9.83 19.75 -14.16
CA PHE A 264 9.23 20.95 -13.61
C PHE A 264 9.53 22.13 -14.56
N ASP A 265 8.48 22.84 -14.96
CA ASP A 265 8.62 23.89 -15.98
C ASP A 265 9.33 25.15 -15.46
N GLY A 266 9.37 25.33 -14.13
CA GLY A 266 9.90 26.51 -13.49
C GLY A 266 9.05 27.76 -13.71
N GLY A 267 9.55 28.92 -13.26
CA GLY A 267 8.81 30.17 -13.41
C GLY A 267 9.25 31.25 -12.45
N VAL A 268 8.58 32.39 -12.55
CA VAL A 268 8.73 33.49 -11.59
C VAL A 268 7.60 33.39 -10.59
N TYR A 269 7.96 33.33 -9.33
CA TYR A 269 7.03 33.14 -8.22
C TYR A 269 7.02 34.36 -7.29
N ASP A 270 5.83 34.69 -6.83
CA ASP A 270 5.56 35.60 -5.73
C ASP A 270 4.36 35.05 -4.96
N THR A 271 4.60 34.06 -4.10
CA THR A 271 3.55 33.24 -3.50
C THR A 271 3.95 32.75 -2.10
N HIS A 272 3.05 32.06 -1.43
CA HIS A 272 3.36 31.36 -0.19
C HIS A 272 4.09 30.04 -0.47
N VAL A 273 4.97 29.67 0.46
CA VAL A 273 5.72 28.39 0.41
C VAL A 273 4.79 27.22 0.24
N ALA A 274 3.65 27.18 0.98
CA ALA A 274 2.65 26.11 0.87
C ALA A 274 2.13 25.93 -0.56
N SER A 275 1.88 27.04 -1.28
CA SER A 275 1.36 26.99 -2.66
C SER A 275 2.41 26.45 -3.64
N LEU A 276 3.67 26.89 -3.49
CA LEU A 276 4.76 26.43 -4.34
C LEU A 276 5.14 24.98 -4.04
N ALA A 277 5.16 24.56 -2.77
CA ALA A 277 5.37 23.18 -2.37
C ALA A 277 4.27 22.27 -2.95
N ALA A 278 3.00 22.69 -2.90
CA ALA A 278 1.90 21.93 -3.48
C ALA A 278 2.00 21.77 -5.00
N GLU A 279 2.56 22.76 -5.71
CA GLU A 279 2.83 22.67 -7.14
C GLU A 279 3.98 21.69 -7.44
N ILE A 280 5.11 21.84 -6.75
CA ILE A 280 6.30 21.00 -6.94
C ILE A 280 5.98 19.54 -6.59
N LEU A 281 5.28 19.31 -5.47
CA LEU A 281 4.97 17.98 -4.93
C LEU A 281 3.60 17.45 -5.39
N SER A 282 3.00 18.06 -6.40
CA SER A 282 1.69 17.62 -6.92
C SER A 282 1.69 16.14 -7.28
N GLY A 283 0.76 15.38 -6.65
CA GLY A 283 0.63 13.93 -6.84
C GLY A 283 1.46 13.06 -5.87
N TYR A 284 2.23 13.67 -4.99
CA TYR A 284 3.02 12.97 -3.97
C TYR A 284 2.54 13.33 -2.56
N PRO A 285 2.52 12.37 -1.62
CA PRO A 285 2.21 12.67 -0.23
C PRO A 285 3.35 13.46 0.42
N TYR A 286 3.04 14.54 1.10
CA TYR A 286 4.01 15.34 1.84
C TYR A 286 3.40 15.98 3.07
N THR A 287 4.24 16.33 4.03
CA THR A 287 3.89 17.13 5.20
C THR A 287 4.78 18.35 5.27
N LEU A 288 4.19 19.54 5.33
CA LEU A 288 4.90 20.80 5.45
C LEU A 288 4.65 21.41 6.82
N ASP A 289 5.70 21.88 7.49
CA ASP A 289 5.57 22.66 8.72
C ASP A 289 4.69 23.89 8.46
N SER A 290 3.69 24.11 9.34
CA SER A 290 2.70 25.14 9.17
C SER A 290 3.31 26.57 9.20
N VAL A 291 4.37 26.77 9.98
CA VAL A 291 5.06 28.07 10.07
C VAL A 291 5.78 28.38 8.76
N LEU A 292 6.49 27.35 8.21
CA LEU A 292 7.16 27.51 6.93
C LEU A 292 6.17 27.69 5.77
N GLY A 293 5.01 27.04 5.85
CA GLY A 293 3.97 27.13 4.81
C GLY A 293 3.38 28.53 4.63
N GLU A 294 3.35 29.34 5.69
CA GLU A 294 2.86 30.72 5.67
C GLU A 294 3.88 31.75 5.17
N GLU A 295 5.17 31.36 5.10
CA GLU A 295 6.23 32.23 4.59
C GLU A 295 5.96 32.61 3.13
N ARG A 296 6.30 33.86 2.78
CA ARG A 296 6.19 34.36 1.41
C ARG A 296 7.53 34.31 0.72
N ILE A 297 7.56 33.72 -0.45
CA ILE A 297 8.75 33.59 -1.27
C ILE A 297 8.57 34.35 -2.58
N GLN A 298 9.61 35.03 -3.00
CA GLN A 298 9.67 35.74 -4.28
C GLN A 298 10.98 35.39 -4.99
N GLY A 299 10.89 34.93 -6.23
CA GLY A 299 12.09 34.57 -6.98
C GLY A 299 11.79 33.85 -8.28
N TYR A 300 12.84 33.30 -8.87
CA TYR A 300 12.77 32.50 -10.10
C TYR A 300 13.33 31.11 -9.85
N ILE A 301 12.58 30.11 -10.27
CA ILE A 301 13.02 28.72 -10.32
C ILE A 301 13.19 28.34 -11.79
N PRO A 302 14.38 27.90 -12.23
CA PRO A 302 14.60 27.45 -13.61
C PRO A 302 13.81 26.18 -13.91
N ALA A 303 13.54 25.93 -15.19
CA ALA A 303 13.06 24.64 -15.63
C ALA A 303 14.10 23.54 -15.34
N GLY A 304 13.65 22.41 -14.84
CA GLY A 304 14.51 21.30 -14.44
C GLY A 304 13.70 20.12 -13.91
N THR A 305 14.20 19.47 -12.87
CA THR A 305 13.46 18.41 -12.18
C THR A 305 12.69 18.96 -10.98
N ARG A 306 11.66 18.24 -10.55
CA ARG A 306 10.93 18.59 -9.31
C ARG A 306 11.82 18.52 -8.08
N ARG A 307 12.79 17.60 -8.06
CA ARG A 307 13.79 17.52 -6.99
C ARG A 307 14.63 18.79 -6.92
N GLU A 308 15.14 19.28 -8.06
CA GLU A 308 15.90 20.53 -8.13
C GLU A 308 15.06 21.73 -7.68
N ALA A 309 13.79 21.79 -8.09
CA ALA A 309 12.87 22.84 -7.68
C ALA A 309 12.61 22.81 -6.16
N LEU A 310 12.40 21.63 -5.60
CA LEU A 310 12.22 21.42 -4.17
C LEU A 310 13.48 21.82 -3.38
N GLN A 311 14.64 21.46 -3.88
CA GLN A 311 15.94 21.84 -3.31
C GLN A 311 16.12 23.35 -3.25
N GLN A 312 15.76 24.06 -4.31
CA GLN A 312 15.85 25.52 -4.34
C GLN A 312 14.85 26.15 -3.36
N LEU A 313 13.64 25.61 -3.27
CA LEU A 313 12.65 26.06 -2.30
C LEU A 313 13.14 25.85 -0.86
N ALA A 314 13.60 24.64 -0.53
CA ALA A 314 14.12 24.31 0.80
C ALA A 314 15.31 25.19 1.19
N PHE A 315 16.25 25.39 0.26
CA PHE A 315 17.39 26.28 0.49
C PHE A 315 16.96 27.73 0.75
N ALA A 316 16.00 28.26 0.00
CA ALA A 316 15.53 29.63 0.12
C ALA A 316 14.87 29.93 1.49
N ILE A 317 14.22 28.93 2.09
CA ILE A 317 13.54 29.06 3.40
C ILE A 317 14.35 28.49 4.57
N GLY A 318 15.55 27.95 4.29
CA GLY A 318 16.39 27.31 5.31
C GLY A 318 15.80 26.04 5.90
N ALA A 319 14.99 25.31 5.13
CA ALA A 319 14.37 24.06 5.54
C ALA A 319 15.22 22.85 5.14
N VAL A 320 15.01 21.75 5.84
CA VAL A 320 15.52 20.42 5.51
C VAL A 320 14.36 19.60 4.93
N VAL A 321 14.64 18.89 3.85
CA VAL A 321 13.70 17.92 3.28
C VAL A 321 14.11 16.54 3.74
N ASP A 322 13.16 15.83 4.36
CA ASP A 322 13.31 14.45 4.80
C ASP A 322 12.27 13.57 4.10
N CYS A 323 12.69 12.45 3.56
CA CYS A 323 11.81 11.45 2.95
C CYS A 323 11.95 10.10 3.65
N SER A 324 12.32 10.12 4.93
CA SER A 324 12.34 8.90 5.72
C SER A 324 10.92 8.33 5.82
N ARG A 325 10.82 7.00 5.66
CA ARG A 325 9.58 6.23 5.83
C ARG A 325 8.44 6.53 4.85
N GLY A 326 8.74 7.18 3.72
CA GLY A 326 7.86 7.22 2.55
C GLY A 326 6.95 8.44 2.40
N GLU A 327 7.05 9.43 3.29
CA GLU A 327 6.45 10.76 3.12
C GLU A 327 7.56 11.82 3.05
N ILE A 328 7.33 12.86 2.26
CA ILE A 328 8.25 14.00 2.14
C ILE A 328 7.88 15.05 3.18
#